data_e10dd3baafbef7d7a03fd96cd7bd4c92
#
_entry.id   e10dd3baafbef7d7a03fd96cd7bd4c92
#
_cell.length_a   1.000
_cell.length_b   1.000
_cell.length_c   1.000
_cell.angle_alpha   90.00
_cell.angle_beta   90.00
_cell.angle_gamma   90.00
#
_symmetry.space_group_name_H-M   'P 1'
#
loop_
_entity.id
_entity.type
_entity.pdbx_description
1 polymer ?
#
loop_
_entity_poly.entity_id
_entity_poly.type
_entity_poly.pdbx_seq_one_letter_code
_entity_poly.pdbx_strand_id
1 'polypeptide(L)'
;MSTIERDGDGEGAPAPAPEEDLLYGVIRRLWPLHRTVVRAVERELSGTGLTAGEHALLDALHAEGPRTVPQLARAMELDRQPVQRWVNHAVELGLAVTAPNPAHRRSSLIQLTAEGAEAIRGIQKAETAQLRQRLADLPAEDLRTALNVLDRLGAEFRHLGNGSHVPPEEPDSHGNTDARRIQPSSPHPTHKGRPRE
;
A
#
# COMPACT_ATOMS: atom_id res chain seq x y z
N MET A 1 -24.79 61.53 -27.85
CA MET A 1 -25.13 60.10 -28.05
C MET A 1 -23.81 59.38 -28.24
N SER A 2 -23.26 58.89 -27.12
CA SER A 2 -22.01 58.11 -27.13
C SER A 2 -22.35 56.63 -26.92
N THR A 3 -22.09 55.87 -27.93
CA THR A 3 -22.22 54.41 -27.90
C THR A 3 -21.02 53.82 -27.17
N ILE A 4 -21.26 53.21 -26.03
CA ILE A 4 -20.24 52.43 -25.31
C ILE A 4 -20.25 51.03 -25.89
N GLU A 5 -19.23 50.69 -26.68
CA GLU A 5 -18.91 49.31 -27.02
C GLU A 5 -18.42 48.59 -25.79
N ARG A 6 -19.15 47.55 -25.36
CA ARG A 6 -18.69 46.59 -24.38
C ARG A 6 -17.84 45.54 -25.11
N ASP A 7 -16.56 45.62 -24.94
CA ASP A 7 -15.65 44.53 -25.20
C ASP A 7 -16.06 43.35 -24.34
N GLY A 8 -16.51 42.29 -24.97
CA GLY A 8 -16.75 41.01 -24.31
C GLY A 8 -15.43 40.33 -24.07
N ASP A 9 -14.96 40.38 -22.84
CA ASP A 9 -13.86 39.50 -22.36
C ASP A 9 -14.31 38.05 -22.51
N GLY A 10 -13.87 37.43 -23.61
CA GLY A 10 -13.93 35.99 -23.79
C GLY A 10 -13.04 35.33 -22.78
N GLU A 11 -13.65 34.87 -21.69
CA GLU A 11 -13.01 34.01 -20.69
C GLU A 11 -12.58 32.72 -21.40
N GLY A 12 -11.34 32.74 -21.90
CA GLY A 12 -10.71 31.60 -22.53
C GLY A 12 -10.66 30.45 -21.53
N ALA A 13 -11.19 29.29 -21.94
CA ALA A 13 -11.05 28.07 -21.14
C ALA A 13 -9.59 27.90 -20.70
N PRO A 14 -9.34 27.55 -19.43
CA PRO A 14 -7.98 27.39 -18.94
C PRO A 14 -7.23 26.37 -19.81
N ALA A 15 -5.99 26.69 -20.18
CA ALA A 15 -5.15 25.80 -20.95
C ALA A 15 -5.05 24.42 -20.26
N PRO A 16 -5.03 23.31 -21.00
CA PRO A 16 -4.92 21.99 -20.40
C PRO A 16 -3.64 21.92 -19.56
N ALA A 17 -3.78 21.37 -18.34
CA ALA A 17 -2.67 21.20 -17.43
C ALA A 17 -1.58 20.32 -18.08
N PRO A 18 -0.29 20.59 -17.89
CA PRO A 18 0.81 19.72 -18.33
C PRO A 18 0.59 18.28 -17.84
N GLU A 19 1.02 17.29 -18.62
CA GLU A 19 0.85 15.86 -18.26
C GLU A 19 1.45 15.52 -16.90
N GLU A 20 2.59 16.14 -16.55
CA GLU A 20 3.22 15.99 -15.22
C GLU A 20 2.32 16.45 -14.08
N ASP A 21 1.61 17.55 -14.25
CA ASP A 21 0.66 18.07 -13.26
C ASP A 21 -0.55 17.15 -13.12
N LEU A 22 -1.00 16.51 -14.20
CA LEU A 22 -2.09 15.52 -14.15
C LEU A 22 -1.66 14.27 -13.38
N LEU A 23 -0.46 13.74 -13.63
CA LEU A 23 0.08 12.59 -12.92
C LEU A 23 0.19 12.85 -11.42
N TYR A 24 0.81 13.96 -11.03
CA TYR A 24 0.87 14.37 -9.63
C TYR A 24 -0.51 14.66 -9.04
N GLY A 25 -1.42 15.15 -9.86
CA GLY A 25 -2.83 15.35 -9.50
C GLY A 25 -3.51 14.05 -9.07
N VAL A 26 -3.26 12.95 -9.79
CA VAL A 26 -3.75 11.60 -9.44
C VAL A 26 -3.10 11.14 -8.13
N ILE A 27 -1.76 11.14 -8.05
CA ILE A 27 -1.01 10.65 -6.89
C ILE A 27 -1.45 11.37 -5.60
N ARG A 28 -1.59 12.70 -5.62
CA ARG A 28 -2.04 13.49 -4.46
C ARG A 28 -3.43 13.14 -3.97
N ARG A 29 -4.29 12.59 -4.83
CA ARG A 29 -5.66 12.19 -4.47
C ARG A 29 -5.73 10.79 -3.85
N LEU A 30 -4.76 9.91 -4.11
CA LEU A 30 -4.81 8.52 -3.65
C LEU A 30 -4.87 8.41 -2.12
N TRP A 31 -4.02 9.14 -1.41
CA TRP A 31 -3.96 9.06 0.05
C TRP A 31 -5.23 9.58 0.76
N PRO A 32 -5.74 10.78 0.45
CA PRO A 32 -7.01 11.25 1.02
C PRO A 32 -8.19 10.36 0.62
N LEU A 33 -8.22 9.88 -0.62
CA LEU A 33 -9.27 8.97 -1.11
C LEU A 33 -9.28 7.67 -0.34
N HIS A 34 -8.11 7.02 -0.19
CA HIS A 34 -7.97 5.79 0.59
C HIS A 34 -8.53 5.97 2.02
N ARG A 35 -8.15 7.04 2.72
CA ARG A 35 -8.65 7.32 4.07
C ARG A 35 -10.16 7.56 4.11
N THR A 36 -10.71 8.16 3.06
CA THR A 36 -12.15 8.40 2.96
C THR A 36 -12.91 7.09 2.73
N VAL A 37 -12.39 6.23 1.85
CA VAL A 37 -12.96 4.88 1.61
C VAL A 37 -12.93 4.05 2.88
N VAL A 38 -11.78 3.96 3.57
CA VAL A 38 -11.66 3.21 4.83
C VAL A 38 -12.70 3.66 5.85
N ARG A 39 -12.86 4.98 6.06
CA ARG A 39 -13.88 5.51 7.00
C ARG A 39 -15.31 5.24 6.56
N ALA A 40 -15.57 5.18 5.26
CA ALA A 40 -16.90 4.84 4.75
C ALA A 40 -17.21 3.36 5.01
N VAL A 41 -16.26 2.48 4.68
CA VAL A 41 -16.36 1.04 4.93
C VAL A 41 -16.52 0.75 6.43
N GLU A 42 -15.73 1.35 7.31
CA GLU A 42 -15.87 1.18 8.78
C GLU A 42 -17.25 1.58 9.30
N ARG A 43 -17.86 2.62 8.72
CA ARG A 43 -19.24 3.01 9.09
C ARG A 43 -20.27 2.00 8.63
N GLU A 44 -20.13 1.46 7.44
CA GLU A 44 -21.01 0.43 6.88
C GLU A 44 -20.89 -0.89 7.66
N LEU A 45 -19.68 -1.24 8.10
CA LEU A 45 -19.40 -2.43 8.89
C LEU A 45 -19.78 -2.29 10.38
N SER A 46 -20.25 -1.12 10.80
CA SER A 46 -20.62 -0.88 12.20
C SER A 46 -21.67 -1.89 12.67
N GLY A 47 -21.36 -2.61 13.75
CA GLY A 47 -22.23 -3.66 14.31
C GLY A 47 -22.00 -5.06 13.71
N THR A 48 -21.19 -5.23 12.67
CA THR A 48 -20.86 -6.56 12.13
C THR A 48 -19.70 -7.24 12.87
N GLY A 49 -18.93 -6.50 13.65
CA GLY A 49 -17.70 -6.97 14.28
C GLY A 49 -16.48 -6.94 13.35
N LEU A 50 -16.63 -6.60 12.07
CA LEU A 50 -15.55 -6.51 11.11
C LEU A 50 -14.92 -5.12 11.07
N THR A 51 -13.61 -5.06 10.86
CA THR A 51 -12.86 -3.86 10.50
C THR A 51 -12.71 -3.75 8.98
N ALA A 52 -12.34 -2.56 8.48
CA ALA A 52 -12.05 -2.37 7.05
C ALA A 52 -10.92 -3.27 6.56
N GLY A 53 -9.92 -3.58 7.41
CA GLY A 53 -8.84 -4.50 7.06
C GLY A 53 -9.30 -5.94 6.90
N GLU A 54 -10.21 -6.40 7.76
CA GLU A 54 -10.81 -7.73 7.66
C GLU A 54 -11.75 -7.84 6.47
N HIS A 55 -12.51 -6.79 6.19
CA HIS A 55 -13.31 -6.71 4.96
C HIS A 55 -12.43 -6.86 3.72
N ALA A 56 -11.33 -6.11 3.63
CA ALA A 56 -10.38 -6.22 2.51
C ALA A 56 -9.74 -7.62 2.42
N LEU A 57 -9.47 -8.29 3.55
CA LEU A 57 -8.99 -9.67 3.59
C LEU A 57 -10.02 -10.65 3.01
N LEU A 58 -11.29 -10.54 3.44
CA LEU A 58 -12.38 -11.41 2.96
C LEU A 58 -12.65 -11.17 1.47
N ASP A 59 -12.57 -9.91 1.02
CA ASP A 59 -12.67 -9.52 -0.39
C ASP A 59 -11.57 -10.17 -1.23
N ALA A 60 -10.32 -10.09 -0.80
CA ALA A 60 -9.19 -10.75 -1.46
C ALA A 60 -9.36 -12.26 -1.55
N LEU A 61 -9.82 -12.91 -0.46
CA LEU A 61 -10.11 -14.34 -0.47
C LEU A 61 -11.29 -14.71 -1.38
N HIS A 62 -12.27 -13.83 -1.50
CA HIS A 62 -13.40 -14.02 -2.40
C HIS A 62 -13.00 -13.91 -3.87
N ALA A 63 -12.17 -12.92 -4.21
CA ALA A 63 -11.72 -12.67 -5.58
C ALA A 63 -10.67 -13.70 -6.06
N GLU A 64 -9.74 -14.09 -5.20
CA GLU A 64 -8.56 -14.86 -5.58
C GLU A 64 -8.58 -16.33 -5.10
N GLY A 65 -9.54 -16.69 -4.25
CA GLY A 65 -9.63 -18.02 -3.64
C GLY A 65 -8.64 -18.24 -2.48
N PRO A 66 -8.46 -19.52 -2.05
CA PRO A 66 -7.65 -19.86 -0.89
C PRO A 66 -6.19 -19.42 -1.03
N ARG A 67 -5.65 -18.77 0.01
CA ARG A 67 -4.28 -18.23 0.05
C ARG A 67 -3.62 -18.49 1.41
N THR A 68 -2.30 -18.55 1.43
CA THR A 68 -1.54 -18.52 2.68
C THR A 68 -1.42 -17.09 3.21
N VAL A 69 -1.21 -16.92 4.53
CA VAL A 69 -1.00 -15.58 5.13
C VAL A 69 0.13 -14.79 4.44
N PRO A 70 1.29 -15.40 4.08
CA PRO A 70 2.31 -14.68 3.32
C PRO A 70 1.88 -14.23 1.92
N GLN A 71 0.99 -15.00 1.25
CA GLN A 71 0.46 -14.60 -0.05
C GLN A 71 -0.54 -13.46 0.08
N LEU A 72 -1.43 -13.51 1.08
CA LEU A 72 -2.36 -12.43 1.40
C LEU A 72 -1.61 -11.14 1.76
N ALA A 73 -0.62 -11.22 2.63
CA ALA A 73 0.20 -10.07 3.02
C ALA A 73 0.88 -9.41 1.81
N ARG A 74 1.41 -10.23 0.90
CA ARG A 74 2.01 -9.72 -0.34
C ARG A 74 0.98 -9.10 -1.28
N ALA A 75 -0.16 -9.75 -1.48
CA ALA A 75 -1.23 -9.23 -2.35
C ALA A 75 -1.81 -7.91 -1.82
N MET A 76 -1.91 -7.77 -0.51
CA MET A 76 -2.41 -6.57 0.16
C MET A 76 -1.32 -5.50 0.41
N GLU A 77 -0.06 -5.79 0.05
CA GLU A 77 1.10 -4.91 0.29
C GLU A 77 1.28 -4.52 1.77
N LEU A 78 1.08 -5.50 2.66
CA LEU A 78 1.11 -5.33 4.10
C LEU A 78 2.11 -6.28 4.76
N ASP A 79 2.49 -5.94 5.99
CA ASP A 79 3.22 -6.86 6.86
C ASP A 79 2.36 -8.07 7.24
N ARG A 80 3.02 -9.20 7.55
CA ARG A 80 2.33 -10.45 7.92
C ARG A 80 1.56 -10.35 9.23
N GLN A 81 2.03 -9.53 10.18
CA GLN A 81 1.42 -9.43 11.50
C GLN A 81 -0.02 -8.92 11.49
N PRO A 82 -0.35 -7.77 10.88
CA PRO A 82 -1.74 -7.33 10.81
C PRO A 82 -2.62 -8.34 10.06
N VAL A 83 -2.14 -8.90 8.95
CA VAL A 83 -2.90 -9.90 8.18
C VAL A 83 -3.17 -11.16 9.00
N GLN A 84 -2.18 -11.65 9.78
CA GLN A 84 -2.41 -12.79 10.68
C GLN A 84 -3.47 -12.50 11.73
N ARG A 85 -3.49 -11.30 12.32
CA ARG A 85 -4.54 -10.90 13.28
C ARG A 85 -5.93 -10.89 12.65
N TRP A 86 -6.06 -10.35 11.46
CA TRP A 86 -7.32 -10.34 10.71
C TRP A 86 -7.78 -11.74 10.35
N VAL A 87 -6.87 -12.63 9.92
CA VAL A 87 -7.18 -14.04 9.68
C VAL A 87 -7.69 -14.71 10.95
N ASN A 88 -7.01 -14.53 12.08
CA ASN A 88 -7.43 -15.13 13.35
C ASN A 88 -8.85 -14.67 13.73
N HIS A 89 -9.13 -13.39 13.65
CA HIS A 89 -10.44 -12.85 13.97
C HIS A 89 -11.53 -13.29 12.98
N ALA A 90 -11.23 -13.33 11.68
CA ALA A 90 -12.17 -13.88 10.68
C ALA A 90 -12.49 -15.37 10.93
N VAL A 91 -11.52 -16.15 11.43
CA VAL A 91 -11.74 -17.54 11.86
C VAL A 91 -12.57 -17.62 13.12
N GLU A 92 -12.33 -16.75 14.12
CA GLU A 92 -13.14 -16.65 15.34
C GLU A 92 -14.60 -16.29 15.04
N LEU A 93 -14.83 -15.43 14.04
CA LEU A 93 -16.18 -15.08 13.57
C LEU A 93 -16.82 -16.18 12.68
N GLY A 94 -16.12 -17.26 12.38
CA GLY A 94 -16.62 -18.32 11.51
C GLY A 94 -16.67 -17.97 10.02
N LEU A 95 -16.09 -16.84 9.60
CA LEU A 95 -16.11 -16.36 8.20
C LEU A 95 -14.99 -16.96 7.36
N ALA A 96 -13.93 -17.45 8.00
CA ALA A 96 -12.82 -18.12 7.35
C ALA A 96 -12.44 -19.40 8.10
N VAL A 97 -11.77 -20.31 7.40
CA VAL A 97 -11.18 -21.52 8.00
C VAL A 97 -9.76 -21.73 7.48
N THR A 98 -8.98 -22.44 8.29
CA THR A 98 -7.66 -22.89 7.94
C THR A 98 -7.73 -24.29 7.33
N ALA A 99 -7.18 -24.49 6.15
CA ALA A 99 -7.12 -25.77 5.44
C ALA A 99 -5.67 -26.22 5.20
N PRO A 100 -5.43 -27.54 5.08
CA PRO A 100 -4.13 -28.06 4.67
C PRO A 100 -3.72 -27.51 3.29
N ASN A 101 -2.45 -27.17 3.14
CA ASN A 101 -1.90 -26.75 1.84
C ASN A 101 -1.24 -27.95 1.15
N PRO A 102 -1.81 -28.45 0.04
CA PRO A 102 -1.26 -29.63 -0.64
C PRO A 102 0.13 -29.35 -1.26
N ALA A 103 0.42 -28.09 -1.61
CA ALA A 103 1.71 -27.71 -2.18
C ALA A 103 2.83 -27.56 -1.14
N HIS A 104 2.48 -27.24 0.12
CA HIS A 104 3.46 -26.97 1.17
C HIS A 104 2.95 -27.36 2.55
N ARG A 105 3.34 -28.54 3.03
CA ARG A 105 2.88 -29.14 4.31
C ARG A 105 3.10 -28.26 5.55
N ARG A 106 4.02 -27.29 5.51
CA ARG A 106 4.32 -26.36 6.63
C ARG A 106 3.52 -25.05 6.61
N SER A 107 2.72 -24.83 5.58
CA SER A 107 1.88 -23.63 5.46
C SER A 107 0.42 -24.04 5.30
N SER A 108 -0.47 -23.31 5.92
CA SER A 108 -1.91 -23.51 5.80
C SER A 108 -2.50 -22.53 4.79
N LEU A 109 -3.56 -22.95 4.13
CA LEU A 109 -4.40 -22.08 3.31
C LEU A 109 -5.50 -21.50 4.18
N ILE A 110 -5.80 -20.25 3.98
CA ILE A 110 -6.97 -19.57 4.50
C ILE A 110 -8.00 -19.55 3.39
N GLN A 111 -9.22 -19.94 3.69
CA GLN A 111 -10.33 -19.94 2.75
C GLN A 111 -11.60 -19.44 3.42
N LEU A 112 -12.51 -18.86 2.64
CA LEU A 112 -13.80 -18.46 3.14
C LEU A 112 -14.65 -19.69 3.48
N THR A 113 -15.46 -19.57 4.53
CA THR A 113 -16.61 -20.46 4.75
C THR A 113 -17.74 -20.08 3.81
N ALA A 114 -18.79 -20.90 3.74
CA ALA A 114 -20.01 -20.54 3.03
C ALA A 114 -20.63 -19.24 3.59
N GLU A 115 -20.61 -19.08 4.92
CA GLU A 115 -21.08 -17.89 5.63
C GLU A 115 -20.22 -16.67 5.31
N GLY A 116 -18.87 -16.81 5.32
CA GLY A 116 -17.96 -15.72 4.92
C GLY A 116 -18.14 -15.30 3.48
N ALA A 117 -18.33 -16.24 2.56
CA ALA A 117 -18.59 -15.94 1.17
C ALA A 117 -19.95 -15.24 0.97
N GLU A 118 -20.96 -15.58 1.74
CA GLU A 118 -22.26 -14.90 1.70
C GLU A 118 -22.17 -13.49 2.28
N ALA A 119 -21.51 -13.33 3.42
CA ALA A 119 -21.31 -12.05 4.08
C ALA A 119 -20.60 -11.05 3.14
N ILE A 120 -19.46 -11.43 2.53
CA ILE A 120 -18.73 -10.54 1.65
C ILE A 120 -19.52 -10.19 0.39
N ARG A 121 -20.24 -11.15 -0.21
CA ARG A 121 -21.11 -10.87 -1.35
C ARG A 121 -22.22 -9.87 -1.01
N GLY A 122 -22.81 -10.00 0.18
CA GLY A 122 -23.84 -9.08 0.67
C GLY A 122 -23.32 -7.64 0.79
N ILE A 123 -22.15 -7.48 1.39
CA ILE A 123 -21.49 -6.17 1.55
C ILE A 123 -21.16 -5.57 0.18
N GLN A 124 -20.48 -6.31 -0.70
CA GLN A 124 -20.13 -5.86 -2.05
C GLN A 124 -21.36 -5.43 -2.87
N LYS A 125 -22.45 -6.18 -2.76
CA LYS A 125 -23.70 -5.87 -3.45
C LYS A 125 -24.29 -4.54 -2.96
N ALA A 126 -24.29 -4.31 -1.65
CA ALA A 126 -24.79 -3.08 -1.05
C ALA A 126 -23.94 -1.87 -1.45
N GLU A 127 -22.61 -1.98 -1.32
CA GLU A 127 -21.65 -0.93 -1.72
C GLU A 127 -21.79 -0.60 -3.22
N THR A 128 -21.81 -1.62 -4.07
CA THR A 128 -21.93 -1.43 -5.51
C THR A 128 -23.25 -0.76 -5.89
N ALA A 129 -24.35 -1.13 -5.24
CA ALA A 129 -25.65 -0.53 -5.51
C ALA A 129 -25.68 0.97 -5.16
N GLN A 130 -25.12 1.33 -4.00
CA GLN A 130 -25.02 2.73 -3.56
C GLN A 130 -24.13 3.55 -4.50
N LEU A 131 -22.96 3.02 -4.88
CA LEU A 131 -22.03 3.70 -5.78
C LEU A 131 -22.63 3.89 -7.17
N ARG A 132 -23.29 2.88 -7.72
CA ARG A 132 -23.98 2.98 -9.02
C ARG A 132 -25.05 4.05 -9.04
N GLN A 133 -25.82 4.17 -7.97
CA GLN A 133 -26.85 5.20 -7.87
C GLN A 133 -26.26 6.61 -7.82
N ARG A 134 -25.14 6.80 -7.12
CA ARG A 134 -24.49 8.11 -6.93
C ARG A 134 -23.60 8.54 -8.09
N LEU A 135 -23.06 7.58 -8.83
CA LEU A 135 -22.11 7.76 -9.95
C LEU A 135 -22.71 7.27 -11.27
N ALA A 136 -24.04 7.39 -11.42
CA ALA A 136 -24.75 6.91 -12.62
C ALA A 136 -24.35 7.65 -13.92
N ASP A 137 -23.80 8.84 -13.77
CA ASP A 137 -23.29 9.70 -14.83
C ASP A 137 -21.85 9.36 -15.29
N LEU A 138 -21.14 8.50 -14.52
CA LEU A 138 -19.77 8.10 -14.86
C LEU A 138 -19.77 7.05 -15.99
N PRO A 139 -19.17 7.35 -17.17
CA PRO A 139 -19.05 6.41 -18.26
C PRO A 139 -18.20 5.18 -17.87
N ALA A 140 -18.56 4.02 -18.36
CA ALA A 140 -17.78 2.79 -18.13
C ALA A 140 -16.35 2.87 -18.70
N GLU A 141 -16.15 3.69 -19.73
CA GLU A 141 -14.84 3.92 -20.33
C GLU A 141 -13.89 4.66 -19.36
N ASP A 142 -14.41 5.68 -18.68
CA ASP A 142 -13.64 6.42 -17.67
C ASP A 142 -13.23 5.52 -16.51
N LEU A 143 -14.13 4.62 -16.09
CA LEU A 143 -13.82 3.62 -15.05
C LEU A 143 -12.71 2.65 -15.50
N ARG A 144 -12.74 2.17 -16.75
CA ARG A 144 -11.67 1.33 -17.30
C ARG A 144 -10.34 2.08 -17.38
N THR A 145 -10.38 3.34 -17.81
CA THR A 145 -9.19 4.19 -17.87
C THR A 145 -8.61 4.40 -16.47
N ALA A 146 -9.45 4.70 -15.47
CA ALA A 146 -9.03 4.84 -14.09
C ALA A 146 -8.38 3.57 -13.54
N LEU A 147 -8.98 2.39 -13.78
CA LEU A 147 -8.41 1.10 -13.38
C LEU A 147 -7.03 0.88 -14.01
N ASN A 148 -6.87 1.10 -15.32
CA ASN A 148 -5.59 0.96 -16.00
C ASN A 148 -4.51 1.91 -15.44
N VAL A 149 -4.88 3.15 -15.13
CA VAL A 149 -3.95 4.12 -14.52
C VAL A 149 -3.52 3.66 -13.13
N LEU A 150 -4.46 3.20 -12.29
CA LEU A 150 -4.17 2.71 -10.94
C LEU A 150 -3.28 1.46 -10.97
N ASP A 151 -3.54 0.51 -11.86
CA ASP A 151 -2.74 -0.70 -12.02
C ASP A 151 -1.30 -0.38 -12.43
N ARG A 152 -1.12 0.55 -13.37
CA ARG A 152 0.21 1.00 -13.81
C ARG A 152 0.97 1.73 -12.69
N LEU A 153 0.31 2.65 -11.99
CA LEU A 153 0.92 3.33 -10.85
C LEU A 153 1.34 2.34 -9.76
N GLY A 154 0.47 1.38 -9.44
CA GLY A 154 0.78 0.34 -8.47
C GLY A 154 2.00 -0.52 -8.89
N ALA A 155 2.13 -0.85 -10.19
CA ALA A 155 3.29 -1.57 -10.70
C ALA A 155 4.59 -0.75 -10.55
N GLU A 156 4.58 0.53 -10.93
CA GLU A 156 5.77 1.40 -10.84
C GLU A 156 6.19 1.65 -9.38
N PHE A 157 5.24 1.91 -8.48
CA PHE A 157 5.57 2.08 -7.06
C PHE A 157 6.13 0.79 -6.42
N ARG A 158 5.67 -0.40 -6.85
CA ARG A 158 6.31 -1.66 -6.43
C ARG A 158 7.74 -1.78 -6.91
N HIS A 159 8.03 -1.38 -8.15
CA HIS A 159 9.39 -1.35 -8.68
C HIS A 159 10.29 -0.39 -7.90
N LEU A 160 9.82 0.81 -7.61
CA LEU A 160 10.56 1.79 -6.83
C LEU A 160 10.82 1.30 -5.38
N GLY A 161 9.83 0.63 -4.76
CA GLY A 161 9.97 0.07 -3.41
C GLY A 161 10.94 -1.12 -3.33
N ASN A 162 11.07 -1.89 -4.40
CA ASN A 162 11.93 -3.08 -4.44
C ASN A 162 13.34 -2.80 -5.00
N GLY A 163 13.57 -1.66 -5.63
CA GLY A 163 14.75 -1.39 -6.48
C GLY A 163 15.75 -0.36 -5.98
N SER A 164 15.56 0.32 -4.88
CA SER A 164 16.39 1.46 -4.52
C SER A 164 16.91 1.45 -3.09
N HIS A 165 17.74 0.46 -2.76
CA HIS A 165 18.83 0.74 -1.86
C HIS A 165 20.14 0.71 -2.67
N VAL A 166 20.36 1.71 -3.52
CA VAL A 166 21.69 2.09 -3.94
C VAL A 166 22.29 2.83 -2.75
N PRO A 167 23.33 2.30 -2.06
CA PRO A 167 24.01 3.06 -1.04
C PRO A 167 24.53 4.34 -1.70
N PRO A 168 24.51 5.49 -1.01
CA PRO A 168 25.16 6.68 -1.54
C PRO A 168 26.62 6.31 -1.84
N GLU A 169 27.05 6.51 -3.10
CA GLU A 169 28.47 6.44 -3.45
C GLU A 169 29.21 7.40 -2.51
N GLU A 170 30.04 6.83 -1.65
CA GLU A 170 31.00 7.64 -0.91
C GLU A 170 31.88 8.35 -1.96
N PRO A 171 32.03 9.67 -1.89
CA PRO A 171 32.92 10.36 -2.80
C PRO A 171 34.33 9.84 -2.60
N ASP A 172 34.91 9.30 -3.66
CA ASP A 172 36.31 8.91 -3.76
C ASP A 172 37.21 10.00 -3.17
N SER A 173 37.66 9.83 -1.94
CA SER A 173 38.73 10.61 -1.36
C SER A 173 40.09 10.09 -1.83
N HIS A 174 40.33 10.22 -3.14
CA HIS A 174 41.68 10.20 -3.69
C HIS A 174 42.22 11.63 -3.76
N GLY A 175 42.84 12.02 -2.70
CA GLY A 175 43.56 13.29 -2.56
C GLY A 175 44.76 13.11 -1.67
N ASN A 176 45.77 12.49 -2.27
CA ASN A 176 47.22 12.74 -2.12
C ASN A 176 47.60 13.77 -1.05
N THR A 177 48.39 13.38 -0.07
CA THR A 177 49.64 14.11 0.21
C THR A 177 50.57 13.31 1.12
N ASP A 178 51.69 12.98 0.52
CA ASP A 178 52.98 12.62 1.09
C ASP A 178 53.43 13.59 2.17
N ALA A 179 53.74 13.12 3.39
CA ALA A 179 54.74 13.73 4.27
C ALA A 179 55.12 12.85 5.46
N ARG A 180 56.29 12.21 5.35
CA ARG A 180 57.33 12.05 6.35
C ARG A 180 57.03 11.42 7.72
N ARG A 181 57.36 10.17 7.78
CA ARG A 181 58.26 9.50 8.76
C ARG A 181 58.83 10.40 9.88
N ILE A 182 58.38 10.14 11.13
CA ILE A 182 59.24 10.22 12.33
C ILE A 182 58.76 9.14 13.29
N GLN A 183 59.59 8.12 13.54
CA GLN A 183 59.56 7.34 14.74
C GLN A 183 60.32 8.13 15.85
N PRO A 184 59.95 7.95 17.15
CA PRO A 184 60.82 7.15 17.97
C PRO A 184 60.15 6.28 19.04
N SER A 185 60.70 5.10 19.15
CA SER A 185 61.13 4.42 20.36
C SER A 185 60.12 4.16 21.52
N SER A 186 59.88 2.91 21.71
CA SER A 186 59.44 2.29 22.99
C SER A 186 60.38 2.57 24.17
N PRO A 187 59.91 2.45 25.41
CA PRO A 187 60.24 1.20 26.12
C PRO A 187 59.10 0.62 27.00
N HIS A 188 59.03 -0.68 27.02
CA HIS A 188 58.62 -1.50 28.17
C HIS A 188 59.59 -1.28 29.33
N PRO A 189 59.35 -1.74 30.62
CA PRO A 189 58.58 -2.91 31.04
C PRO A 189 57.92 -2.86 32.46
N THR A 190 57.38 -4.04 32.83
CA THR A 190 57.30 -4.66 34.19
C THR A 190 56.02 -4.42 35.00
N HIS A 191 55.29 -5.44 35.22
CA HIS A 191 55.33 -6.59 36.14
C HIS A 191 54.52 -6.43 37.46
N LYS A 192 53.80 -7.50 37.79
CA LYS A 192 53.22 -7.92 39.11
C LYS A 192 51.83 -7.29 39.42
N GLY A 193 50.81 -8.00 39.85
CA GLY A 193 50.72 -9.26 40.59
C GLY A 193 49.21 -9.53 40.82
N ARG A 194 48.87 -10.80 40.83
CA ARG A 194 47.70 -11.36 41.54
C ARG A 194 47.94 -11.31 43.06
N PRO A 195 46.97 -11.41 43.97
CA PRO A 195 46.07 -12.54 44.09
C PRO A 195 44.62 -12.23 44.54
N ARG A 196 43.77 -13.19 44.32
CA ARG A 196 42.78 -13.88 45.17
C ARG A 196 42.22 -13.12 46.40
N GLU A 197 40.93 -12.94 46.40
CA GLU A 197 39.99 -13.69 47.27
C GLU A 197 38.61 -13.70 46.60
#